data_9a86740b9eeaf4eb5cd16470d403aea7
#
_entry.id   9a86740b9eeaf4eb5cd16470d403aea7
#
_cell.length_a   1.000
_cell.length_b   1.000
_cell.length_c   1.000
_cell.angle_alpha   90.00
_cell.angle_beta   90.00
_cell.angle_gamma   90.00
#
_symmetry.space_group_name_H-M   'P 1'
#
loop_
_entity.id
_entity.type
_entity.pdbx_description
1 polymer ?
#
loop_
_entity_poly.entity_id
_entity_poly.type
_entity_poly.pdbx_seq_one_letter_code
_entity_poly.pdbx_strand_id
1 'polypeptide(L)'
;VWDVIEGVRQGEKLRLEIGMAISRIFIGTGLRELLTIGGKVDVTRGLPIVHINFLSYDEHSHRRGPGSRFAHWSLREIDRSIKNLFRAAQRSRRRDYSVWIFSDHGQESTRSFALEFEGGVEKIIRDCLEISQQQDPAWKARSQRRPSPDWFSNSARAARARARSAEANTLTVGERTTFSVAAAGPVGHIYFAEPLSFDRRLALARRLVSQGKIPGVLIHEGHEKRLWIHAAGETIVPDEVGKLLTHPYPVRTELAKDLLTLIANEDAGDLILLGWSPGSPAWTFAPERGAHAGLGPEETRGFVMLPPHTPLPQGTQHFIRPSALRQAALHHLGRAPLQPPAARAIGPNFRLVTYNTHSCAGNDGRVSPRRIARVLAALSPDIVALQELDLGRRRSRTEDQAALIAKYLGYHYVFCPTVTHGGEHYGHAMLSRWPIKIGKRALLPCDKRSFWKEPRAALWARVEIGDQIVNVVTTHLGLGPHERWLQVQALLSNDWIGTIPADEAVLICGDFNLTPRSKPYQLLARNLTDVQTSQEDHRPVSTFTSMRPFTRLDHVFVSSHLQTQRVFVPRTHLTRVASDHLPLAVDLQLLPAAVETPMQSSV
;
A
#
# COMPACT_ATOMS: atom_id res chain seq x y z
N VAL A 1 28.79 23.55 21.71
CA VAL A 1 29.66 23.31 22.87
C VAL A 1 28.87 22.72 24.02
N TRP A 2 27.79 23.37 24.52
CA TRP A 2 26.99 22.87 25.63
C TRP A 2 26.40 21.48 25.40
N ASP A 3 25.96 21.18 24.19
CA ASP A 3 25.43 19.85 23.84
C ASP A 3 26.50 18.74 23.90
N VAL A 4 27.74 19.04 23.48
CA VAL A 4 28.88 18.12 23.59
C VAL A 4 29.23 17.87 25.07
N ILE A 5 29.23 18.93 25.90
CA ILE A 5 29.46 18.80 27.33
C ILE A 5 28.38 17.93 27.98
N GLU A 6 27.14 18.13 27.60
CA GLU A 6 26.02 17.34 28.14
C GLU A 6 26.14 15.86 27.70
N GLY A 7 26.55 15.57 26.46
CA GLY A 7 26.80 14.21 26.01
C GLY A 7 27.88 13.50 26.81
N VAL A 8 29.00 14.19 27.06
CA VAL A 8 30.09 13.63 27.87
C VAL A 8 29.65 13.39 29.31
N ARG A 9 28.86 14.30 29.89
CA ARG A 9 28.25 14.08 31.22
C ARG A 9 27.31 12.89 31.29
N GLN A 10 26.65 12.57 30.19
CA GLN A 10 25.76 11.42 30.05
C GLN A 10 26.52 10.11 29.68
N GLY A 11 27.86 10.13 29.70
CA GLY A 11 28.71 8.95 29.48
C GLY A 11 29.13 8.71 28.04
N GLU A 12 28.81 9.63 27.12
CA GLU A 12 29.20 9.50 25.71
C GLU A 12 30.71 9.78 25.50
N LYS A 13 31.31 9.08 24.55
CA LYS A 13 32.73 9.28 24.20
C LYS A 13 32.94 10.62 23.48
N LEU A 14 33.83 11.48 24.00
CA LEU A 14 34.10 12.82 23.46
C LEU A 14 34.41 12.82 21.95
N ARG A 15 35.13 11.81 21.43
CA ARG A 15 35.45 11.70 19.98
C ARG A 15 34.16 11.51 19.14
N LEU A 16 33.19 10.72 19.61
CA LEU A 16 31.91 10.55 18.95
C LEU A 16 31.09 11.84 19.00
N GLU A 17 31.09 12.52 20.13
CA GLU A 17 30.39 13.80 20.28
C GLU A 17 30.94 14.90 19.34
N ILE A 18 32.25 15.00 19.18
CA ILE A 18 32.88 15.96 18.24
C ILE A 18 32.55 15.59 16.78
N GLY A 19 32.67 14.31 16.40
CA GLY A 19 32.34 13.87 15.05
C GLY A 19 30.89 14.13 14.69
N MET A 20 29.97 13.94 15.62
CA MET A 20 28.55 14.20 15.43
C MET A 20 28.17 15.69 15.51
N ALA A 21 29.02 16.56 16.08
CA ALA A 21 28.75 18.00 16.11
C ALA A 21 28.65 18.60 14.69
N ILE A 22 29.47 18.13 13.76
CA ILE A 22 29.44 18.56 12.35
C ILE A 22 28.12 18.12 11.68
N SER A 23 27.72 16.86 11.88
CA SER A 23 26.43 16.34 11.38
C SER A 23 25.24 17.13 11.91
N ARG A 24 25.24 17.44 13.22
CA ARG A 24 24.17 18.23 13.87
C ARG A 24 24.08 19.65 13.33
N ILE A 25 25.21 20.31 13.10
CA ILE A 25 25.24 21.65 12.48
C ILE A 25 24.68 21.57 11.06
N PHE A 26 25.07 20.57 10.29
CA PHE A 26 24.59 20.40 8.93
C PHE A 26 23.07 20.11 8.90
N ILE A 27 22.58 19.14 9.65
CA ILE A 27 21.16 18.77 9.70
C ILE A 27 20.35 19.85 10.41
N GLY A 28 20.77 20.29 11.58
CA GLY A 28 20.02 21.22 12.43
C GLY A 28 19.96 22.65 11.88
N THR A 29 20.99 23.09 11.18
CA THR A 29 21.07 24.48 10.67
C THR A 29 21.14 24.52 9.15
N GLY A 30 22.09 23.82 8.53
CA GLY A 30 22.32 23.90 7.09
C GLY A 30 21.13 23.41 6.28
N LEU A 31 20.67 22.18 6.54
CA LEU A 31 19.54 21.61 5.81
C LEU A 31 18.24 22.39 6.07
N ARG A 32 18.00 22.82 7.30
CA ARG A 32 16.83 23.66 7.64
C ARG A 32 16.82 24.98 6.87
N GLU A 33 17.96 25.67 6.77
CA GLU A 33 18.08 26.91 6.00
C GLU A 33 17.86 26.66 4.50
N LEU A 34 18.47 25.59 3.95
CA LEU A 34 18.26 25.20 2.54
C LEU A 34 16.77 24.93 2.25
N LEU A 35 16.07 24.19 3.12
CA LEU A 35 14.64 23.93 3.00
C LEU A 35 13.83 25.23 3.08
N THR A 36 14.21 26.16 3.98
CA THR A 36 13.53 27.45 4.11
C THR A 36 13.73 28.31 2.86
N ILE A 37 14.93 28.36 2.31
CA ILE A 37 15.22 29.10 1.07
C ILE A 37 14.50 28.46 -0.10
N GLY A 38 14.59 27.13 -0.27
CA GLY A 38 13.89 26.40 -1.32
C GLY A 38 12.39 26.64 -1.28
N GLY A 39 11.78 26.51 -0.11
CA GLY A 39 10.36 26.77 0.08
C GLY A 39 9.94 28.20 -0.29
N LYS A 40 10.74 29.22 0.06
CA LYS A 40 10.48 30.61 -0.37
C LYS A 40 10.56 30.76 -1.90
N VAL A 41 11.54 30.11 -2.53
CA VAL A 41 11.67 30.12 -3.99
C VAL A 41 10.43 29.49 -4.64
N ASP A 42 9.96 28.35 -4.14
CA ASP A 42 8.81 27.64 -4.67
C ASP A 42 7.50 28.44 -4.49
N VAL A 43 7.33 29.07 -3.33
CA VAL A 43 6.23 30.01 -3.07
C VAL A 43 6.30 31.21 -4.04
N THR A 44 7.46 31.77 -4.29
CA THR A 44 7.65 32.89 -5.23
C THR A 44 7.35 32.48 -6.67
N ARG A 45 7.68 31.24 -7.04
CA ARG A 45 7.31 30.65 -8.34
C ARG A 45 5.82 30.37 -8.48
N GLY A 46 5.06 30.35 -7.39
CA GLY A 46 3.63 30.07 -7.38
C GLY A 46 3.31 28.60 -7.55
N LEU A 47 4.16 27.67 -7.05
CA LEU A 47 3.85 26.25 -7.09
C LEU A 47 2.53 25.94 -6.36
N PRO A 48 1.69 25.07 -6.89
CA PRO A 48 0.37 24.81 -6.30
C PRO A 48 0.41 24.13 -4.93
N ILE A 49 1.46 23.38 -4.65
CA ILE A 49 1.68 22.70 -3.38
C ILE A 49 3.18 22.78 -3.05
N VAL A 50 3.49 23.24 -1.86
CA VAL A 50 4.84 23.25 -1.30
C VAL A 50 4.79 22.46 0.01
N HIS A 51 5.43 21.31 0.06
CA HIS A 51 5.52 20.47 1.25
C HIS A 51 6.95 20.49 1.77
N ILE A 52 7.12 20.85 3.03
CA ILE A 52 8.43 20.97 3.68
C ILE A 52 8.39 20.17 4.97
N ASN A 53 9.41 19.31 5.18
CA ASN A 53 9.61 18.57 6.41
C ASN A 53 10.90 19.06 7.10
N PHE A 54 10.80 19.47 8.37
CA PHE A 54 11.91 19.89 9.21
C PHE A 54 12.30 18.76 10.16
N LEU A 55 13.43 18.12 9.91
CA LEU A 55 13.89 16.92 10.63
C LEU A 55 14.68 17.22 11.91
N SER A 56 15.09 18.47 12.14
CA SER A 56 16.07 18.78 13.19
C SER A 56 15.58 18.50 14.62
N TYR A 57 14.30 18.70 14.92
CA TYR A 57 13.78 18.40 16.25
C TYR A 57 13.75 16.90 16.50
N ASP A 58 13.27 16.12 15.55
CA ASP A 58 13.19 14.67 15.64
C ASP A 58 14.59 14.05 15.87
N GLU A 59 15.56 14.38 15.04
CA GLU A 59 16.94 13.91 15.15
C GLU A 59 17.57 14.23 16.51
N HIS A 60 17.33 15.46 17.03
CA HIS A 60 17.87 15.87 18.31
C HIS A 60 17.13 15.20 19.48
N SER A 61 15.84 14.95 19.33
CA SER A 61 15.03 14.26 20.34
C SER A 61 15.43 12.79 20.48
N HIS A 62 15.66 12.10 19.37
CA HIS A 62 16.20 10.73 19.42
C HIS A 62 17.48 10.65 20.25
N ARG A 63 18.37 11.59 20.08
CA ARG A 63 19.68 11.52 20.73
C ARG A 63 19.68 12.00 22.19
N ARG A 64 18.97 13.08 22.50
CA ARG A 64 19.02 13.75 23.83
C ARG A 64 17.74 13.66 24.64
N GLY A 65 16.71 13.11 24.07
CA GLY A 65 15.35 13.13 24.59
C GLY A 65 14.58 14.39 24.17
N PRO A 66 13.26 14.27 23.99
CA PRO A 66 12.40 15.37 23.51
C PRO A 66 12.37 16.58 24.43
N GLY A 67 12.55 16.38 25.74
CA GLY A 67 12.60 17.45 26.77
C GLY A 67 13.95 18.15 26.89
N SER A 68 14.98 17.78 26.10
CA SER A 68 16.31 18.36 26.22
C SER A 68 16.34 19.83 25.76
N ARG A 69 17.25 20.62 26.37
CA ARG A 69 17.45 22.03 25.98
C ARG A 69 17.80 22.17 24.48
N PHE A 70 18.51 21.19 23.95
CA PHE A 70 18.94 21.22 22.55
C PHE A 70 17.80 20.90 21.58
N ALA A 71 16.94 19.94 21.91
CA ALA A 71 15.73 19.67 21.17
C ALA A 71 14.79 20.90 21.16
N HIS A 72 14.58 21.53 22.32
CA HIS A 72 13.78 22.75 22.41
C HIS A 72 14.40 23.95 21.68
N TRP A 73 15.73 24.04 21.63
CA TRP A 73 16.38 25.07 20.82
C TRP A 73 16.09 24.85 19.33
N SER A 74 16.13 23.60 18.84
CA SER A 74 15.82 23.30 17.45
C SER A 74 14.35 23.62 17.09
N LEU A 75 13.41 23.42 17.99
CA LEU A 75 12.01 23.85 17.81
C LEU A 75 11.89 25.37 17.59
N ARG A 76 12.62 26.19 18.37
CA ARG A 76 12.62 27.65 18.18
C ARG A 76 13.15 28.05 16.81
N GLU A 77 14.15 27.35 16.30
CA GLU A 77 14.69 27.61 14.99
C GLU A 77 13.74 27.17 13.86
N ILE A 78 13.02 26.05 14.05
CA ILE A 78 11.95 25.62 13.14
C ILE A 78 10.82 26.66 13.13
N ASP A 79 10.40 27.17 14.28
CA ASP A 79 9.39 28.22 14.38
C ASP A 79 9.79 29.49 13.59
N ARG A 80 11.06 29.92 13.68
CA ARG A 80 11.58 31.02 12.86
C ARG A 80 11.49 30.73 11.34
N SER A 81 11.79 29.51 10.94
CA SER A 81 11.70 29.08 9.53
C SER A 81 10.25 29.06 9.05
N ILE A 82 9.31 28.54 9.85
CA ILE A 82 7.87 28.56 9.58
C ILE A 82 7.39 30.01 9.46
N LYS A 83 7.77 30.90 10.38
CA LYS A 83 7.43 32.33 10.30
C LYS A 83 7.90 32.99 9.00
N ASN A 84 9.10 32.63 8.55
CA ASN A 84 9.64 33.16 7.29
C ASN A 84 8.90 32.66 6.06
N LEU A 85 8.53 31.37 6.05
CA LEU A 85 7.73 30.75 4.98
C LEU A 85 6.31 31.30 4.98
N PHE A 86 5.68 31.46 6.16
CA PHE A 86 4.35 32.04 6.29
C PHE A 86 4.30 33.47 5.71
N ARG A 87 5.30 34.30 6.05
CA ARG A 87 5.42 35.66 5.48
C ARG A 87 5.62 35.64 3.96
N ALA A 88 6.39 34.69 3.43
CA ALA A 88 6.57 34.54 1.99
C ALA A 88 5.25 34.14 1.32
N ALA A 89 4.50 33.21 1.91
CA ALA A 89 3.18 32.77 1.45
C ALA A 89 2.20 33.95 1.39
N GLN A 90 2.10 34.75 2.46
CA GLN A 90 1.22 35.94 2.51
C GLN A 90 1.60 37.03 1.49
N ARG A 91 2.86 37.14 1.09
CA ARG A 91 3.35 38.13 0.14
C ARG A 91 3.36 37.64 -1.31
N SER A 92 2.98 36.40 -1.56
CA SER A 92 2.97 35.85 -2.91
C SER A 92 1.94 36.58 -3.77
N ARG A 93 2.40 37.08 -4.92
CA ARG A 93 1.54 37.71 -5.92
C ARG A 93 0.97 36.72 -6.95
N ARG A 94 1.45 35.49 -6.92
CA ARG A 94 1.11 34.48 -7.92
C ARG A 94 0.03 33.51 -7.46
N ARG A 95 -0.13 33.36 -6.12
CA ARG A 95 -1.08 32.41 -5.56
C ARG A 95 -1.42 32.77 -4.11
N ASP A 96 -2.68 32.60 -3.76
CA ASP A 96 -3.16 32.59 -2.38
C ASP A 96 -2.81 31.23 -1.73
N TYR A 97 -1.99 31.25 -0.69
CA TYR A 97 -1.56 30.04 0.00
C TYR A 97 -2.28 29.86 1.32
N SER A 98 -2.89 28.69 1.49
CA SER A 98 -3.26 28.18 2.80
C SER A 98 -2.06 27.47 3.44
N VAL A 99 -1.64 27.92 4.61
CA VAL A 99 -0.51 27.32 5.33
C VAL A 99 -1.04 26.38 6.39
N TRP A 100 -0.61 25.12 6.33
CA TRP A 100 -0.91 24.06 7.27
C TRP A 100 0.36 23.66 7.99
N ILE A 101 0.32 23.55 9.32
CA ILE A 101 1.46 23.17 10.13
C ILE A 101 1.04 21.97 10.97
N PHE A 102 1.80 20.87 10.90
CA PHE A 102 1.49 19.65 11.63
C PHE A 102 2.75 18.84 11.92
N SER A 103 2.71 18.05 12.98
CA SER A 103 3.69 17.00 13.21
C SER A 103 3.20 15.69 12.58
N ASP A 104 4.12 14.87 12.13
CA ASP A 104 3.87 13.51 11.66
C ASP A 104 3.58 12.55 12.83
N HIS A 105 4.25 12.74 13.96
CA HIS A 105 4.09 12.00 15.21
C HIS A 105 4.44 12.88 16.43
N GLY A 106 4.24 12.34 17.63
CA GLY A 106 4.83 12.86 18.85
C GLY A 106 6.18 12.19 19.13
N GLN A 107 6.72 12.39 20.34
CA GLN A 107 8.02 11.82 20.73
C GLN A 107 7.97 11.42 22.21
N GLU A 108 8.30 10.18 22.50
CA GLU A 108 8.37 9.65 23.86
C GLU A 108 9.80 9.78 24.42
N SER A 109 9.94 10.13 25.70
CA SER A 109 11.21 9.99 26.41
C SER A 109 11.45 8.52 26.73
N THR A 110 12.56 7.96 26.28
CA THR A 110 12.81 6.52 26.39
C THR A 110 14.10 6.17 27.10
N ARG A 111 14.13 5.01 27.74
CA ARG A 111 15.34 4.29 28.15
C ARG A 111 15.77 3.39 27.00
N SER A 112 17.05 3.15 26.86
CA SER A 112 17.58 2.35 25.74
C SER A 112 18.12 1.01 26.19
N PHE A 113 17.61 -0.08 25.63
CA PHE A 113 18.20 -1.42 25.83
C PHE A 113 19.64 -1.48 25.37
N ALA A 114 19.98 -0.81 24.27
CA ALA A 114 21.32 -0.80 23.72
C ALA A 114 22.33 -0.04 24.59
N LEU A 115 21.88 0.95 25.37
CA LEU A 115 22.74 1.74 26.26
C LEU A 115 22.81 1.18 27.69
N GLU A 116 21.75 0.51 28.17
CA GLU A 116 21.65 0.04 29.56
C GLU A 116 22.05 -1.44 29.74
N PHE A 117 21.95 -2.26 28.70
CA PHE A 117 22.29 -3.67 28.75
C PHE A 117 23.41 -4.01 27.77
N GLU A 118 24.49 -4.58 28.28
CA GLU A 118 25.59 -5.05 27.44
C GLU A 118 25.11 -6.12 26.44
N GLY A 119 25.30 -5.88 25.14
CA GLY A 119 24.80 -6.72 24.06
C GLY A 119 23.35 -6.45 23.66
N GLY A 120 22.72 -5.44 24.27
CA GLY A 120 21.39 -4.95 23.87
C GLY A 120 20.30 -6.02 23.90
N VAL A 121 19.23 -5.79 23.13
CA VAL A 121 18.06 -6.68 23.08
C VAL A 121 18.38 -8.05 22.50
N GLU A 122 19.34 -8.17 21.58
CA GLU A 122 19.73 -9.45 21.00
C GLU A 122 20.30 -10.42 22.04
N LYS A 123 21.13 -9.92 22.96
CA LYS A 123 21.66 -10.74 24.05
C LYS A 123 20.53 -11.18 24.99
N ILE A 124 19.62 -10.29 25.34
CA ILE A 124 18.46 -10.62 26.18
C ILE A 124 17.63 -11.75 25.56
N ILE A 125 17.35 -11.65 24.24
CA ILE A 125 16.61 -12.68 23.52
C ILE A 125 17.37 -14.01 23.58
N ARG A 126 18.68 -13.98 23.35
CA ARG A 126 19.55 -15.17 23.39
C ARG A 126 19.54 -15.82 24.78
N ASP A 127 19.73 -15.02 25.83
CA ASP A 127 19.72 -15.50 27.22
C ASP A 127 18.37 -16.15 27.56
N CYS A 128 17.25 -15.54 27.17
CA CYS A 128 15.91 -16.10 27.36
C CYS A 128 15.68 -17.39 26.55
N LEU A 129 16.26 -17.52 25.35
CA LEU A 129 16.21 -18.74 24.55
C LEU A 129 17.07 -19.85 25.17
N GLU A 130 18.29 -19.55 25.64
CA GLU A 130 19.19 -20.52 26.26
C GLU A 130 18.60 -21.10 27.55
N ILE A 131 17.98 -20.31 28.40
CA ILE A 131 17.23 -20.75 29.58
C ILE A 131 16.08 -21.69 29.16
N SER A 132 15.41 -21.38 28.04
CA SER A 132 14.37 -22.23 27.47
C SER A 132 14.90 -23.62 27.06
N GLN A 133 16.10 -23.65 26.54
CA GLN A 133 16.75 -24.88 26.05
C GLN A 133 17.35 -25.68 27.17
N GLN A 134 17.89 -25.06 28.24
CA GLN A 134 18.42 -25.75 29.42
C GLN A 134 17.34 -26.48 30.23
N GLN A 135 16.09 -26.09 30.14
CA GLN A 135 14.94 -26.75 30.75
C GLN A 135 14.41 -27.93 29.89
N ASP A 136 14.89 -28.07 28.65
CA ASP A 136 14.57 -29.18 27.75
C ASP A 136 15.63 -30.29 27.96
N PRO A 137 15.25 -31.54 28.36
CA PRO A 137 16.19 -32.63 28.63
C PRO A 137 17.13 -32.98 27.46
N ALA A 138 16.73 -32.65 26.22
CA ALA A 138 17.55 -32.88 25.02
C ALA A 138 18.70 -31.87 24.83
N TRP A 139 18.72 -30.76 25.56
CA TRP A 139 19.69 -29.67 25.40
C TRP A 139 21.06 -29.90 26.04
N LYS A 140 21.16 -30.67 27.12
CA LYS A 140 22.40 -30.85 27.92
C LYS A 140 23.65 -31.34 27.16
N ALA A 141 23.56 -31.60 25.86
CA ALA A 141 24.64 -32.16 25.05
C ALA A 141 25.43 -31.16 24.16
N ARG A 142 25.04 -29.88 23.98
CA ARG A 142 25.59 -29.06 22.86
C ARG A 142 25.72 -27.56 23.14
N SER A 143 26.88 -27.04 23.48
CA SER A 143 27.17 -25.57 23.40
C SER A 143 28.61 -25.23 23.07
N GLN A 144 28.84 -24.29 22.18
CA GLN A 144 29.76 -23.12 22.16
C GLN A 144 30.18 -22.64 20.75
N ARG A 145 29.92 -21.39 20.36
CA ARG A 145 30.75 -20.39 19.65
C ARG A 145 29.95 -19.17 19.15
N ARG A 146 30.59 -17.96 19.17
CA ARG A 146 30.02 -16.61 18.91
C ARG A 146 30.14 -16.15 17.46
N PRO A 147 29.24 -15.29 16.96
CA PRO A 147 29.48 -14.38 15.82
C PRO A 147 29.24 -12.89 16.09
N SER A 148 29.75 -12.02 15.20
CA SER A 148 29.80 -10.56 15.24
C SER A 148 28.63 -9.88 14.50
N PRO A 149 28.29 -8.60 14.80
CA PRO A 149 27.09 -7.92 14.29
C PRO A 149 27.36 -7.04 13.06
N ASP A 150 26.41 -7.07 12.11
CA ASP A 150 26.30 -6.09 10.99
C ASP A 150 24.96 -5.34 11.04
N TRP A 151 25.04 -4.02 10.88
CA TRP A 151 23.95 -3.04 10.96
C TRP A 151 23.40 -2.68 9.57
N PHE A 152 22.14 -2.62 9.36
CA PHE A 152 21.35 -2.15 8.21
C PHE A 152 20.82 -3.18 7.21
N SER A 153 19.57 -3.59 7.41
CA SER A 153 18.64 -3.85 6.31
C SER A 153 17.19 -3.87 6.78
N ASN A 154 16.37 -3.06 6.13
CA ASN A 154 15.02 -2.69 6.54
C ASN A 154 13.90 -3.53 5.90
N SER A 155 14.04 -4.83 5.67
CA SER A 155 12.93 -5.67 5.22
C SER A 155 12.90 -7.03 5.92
N ALA A 156 11.71 -7.48 6.31
CA ALA A 156 11.46 -8.78 6.92
C ALA A 156 12.01 -9.95 6.08
N ARG A 157 11.94 -9.83 4.76
CA ARG A 157 12.47 -10.82 3.81
C ARG A 157 13.99 -10.91 3.88
N ALA A 158 14.68 -9.77 4.00
CA ALA A 158 16.13 -9.72 4.18
C ALA A 158 16.54 -10.20 5.57
N ALA A 159 15.74 -9.94 6.62
CA ALA A 159 15.98 -10.45 7.96
C ALA A 159 15.83 -11.98 8.02
N ARG A 160 14.78 -12.56 7.43
CA ARG A 160 14.61 -14.02 7.30
C ARG A 160 15.68 -14.69 6.42
N ALA A 161 16.07 -14.04 5.32
CA ALA A 161 17.15 -14.50 4.46
C ALA A 161 18.51 -14.51 5.19
N ARG A 162 18.76 -13.51 6.06
CA ARG A 162 19.96 -13.48 6.91
C ARG A 162 19.95 -14.54 7.99
N ALA A 163 18.81 -14.79 8.65
CA ALA A 163 18.69 -15.89 9.59
C ALA A 163 19.05 -17.22 8.92
N ARG A 164 18.55 -17.49 7.71
CA ARG A 164 18.87 -18.68 6.91
C ARG A 164 20.30 -18.71 6.38
N SER A 165 20.89 -17.56 5.99
CA SER A 165 22.28 -17.50 5.51
C SER A 165 23.31 -17.61 6.63
N ALA A 166 22.94 -17.24 7.87
CA ALA A 166 23.76 -17.49 9.05
C ALA A 166 23.95 -18.98 9.32
N GLU A 167 22.97 -19.83 8.93
CA GLU A 167 23.10 -21.30 8.96
C GLU A 167 24.09 -21.81 7.92
N ALA A 168 24.13 -21.22 6.73
CA ALA A 168 25.04 -21.66 5.66
C ALA A 168 26.52 -21.40 5.97
N ASN A 169 26.84 -20.48 6.87
CA ASN A 169 28.21 -20.18 7.32
C ASN A 169 28.61 -20.87 8.64
N THR A 170 27.70 -21.63 9.27
CA THR A 170 27.97 -22.33 10.52
C THR A 170 28.08 -23.83 10.24
N LEU A 171 29.27 -24.29 9.95
CA LEU A 171 29.59 -25.72 10.01
C LEU A 171 29.32 -26.23 11.43
N THR A 172 28.28 -27.08 11.52
CA THR A 172 28.03 -28.10 12.53
C THR A 172 28.58 -27.89 13.94
N VAL A 173 27.70 -27.59 14.87
CA VAL A 173 27.54 -28.29 16.16
C VAL A 173 26.30 -27.74 16.88
N GLY A 174 25.26 -28.57 17.04
CA GLY A 174 24.13 -28.34 17.95
C GLY A 174 22.99 -27.52 17.35
N GLU A 175 21.76 -28.01 17.42
CA GLU A 175 20.51 -27.32 17.11
C GLU A 175 20.38 -26.01 17.91
N ARG A 176 20.98 -24.93 17.44
CA ARG A 176 20.74 -23.57 17.96
C ARG A 176 19.60 -22.96 17.16
N THR A 177 18.57 -22.54 17.85
CA THR A 177 17.53 -21.72 17.23
C THR A 177 18.17 -20.44 16.70
N THR A 178 18.30 -20.33 15.38
CA THR A 178 18.85 -19.17 14.71
C THR A 178 17.74 -18.12 14.57
N PHE A 179 18.02 -16.90 14.95
CA PHE A 179 17.08 -15.79 14.83
C PHE A 179 17.78 -14.51 14.36
N SER A 180 17.00 -13.60 13.83
CA SER A 180 17.43 -12.22 13.56
C SER A 180 16.46 -11.23 14.19
N VAL A 181 16.97 -10.07 14.55
CA VAL A 181 16.18 -8.97 15.11
C VAL A 181 16.23 -7.79 14.15
N ALA A 182 15.06 -7.25 13.82
CA ALA A 182 14.94 -5.95 13.15
C ALA A 182 14.21 -5.01 14.10
N ALA A 183 14.93 -4.08 14.69
CA ALA A 183 14.37 -3.13 15.65
C ALA A 183 14.61 -1.69 15.16
N ALA A 184 13.56 -0.88 15.26
CA ALA A 184 13.61 0.55 14.99
C ALA A 184 12.81 1.27 16.08
N GLY A 185 13.50 2.07 16.90
CA GLY A 185 12.85 2.72 18.02
C GLY A 185 12.25 1.73 19.04
N PRO A 186 11.01 1.96 19.47
CA PRO A 186 10.33 1.15 20.50
C PRO A 186 9.64 -0.10 19.94
N VAL A 187 9.80 -0.43 18.65
CA VAL A 187 9.24 -1.63 18.03
C VAL A 187 10.37 -2.49 17.47
N GLY A 188 10.35 -3.78 17.81
CA GLY A 188 11.29 -4.77 17.31
C GLY A 188 10.58 -6.01 16.79
N HIS A 189 11.13 -6.63 15.76
CA HIS A 189 10.63 -7.87 15.18
C HIS A 189 11.68 -8.96 15.33
N ILE A 190 11.27 -10.12 15.82
CA ILE A 190 12.12 -11.33 15.89
C ILE A 190 11.67 -12.27 14.79
N TYR A 191 12.62 -12.75 13.98
CA TYR A 191 12.39 -13.72 12.92
C TYR A 191 13.23 -14.96 13.21
N PHE A 192 12.61 -16.12 13.26
CA PHE A 192 13.32 -17.39 13.40
C PHE A 192 13.61 -17.98 12.02
N ALA A 193 14.78 -18.61 11.87
CA ALA A 193 15.13 -19.36 10.66
C ALA A 193 14.18 -20.55 10.48
N GLU A 194 13.93 -21.29 11.58
CA GLU A 194 12.95 -22.37 11.65
C GLU A 194 11.73 -21.91 12.46
N PRO A 195 10.49 -22.11 11.96
CA PRO A 195 9.28 -21.71 12.67
C PRO A 195 9.17 -22.41 14.05
N LEU A 196 8.98 -21.62 15.10
CA LEU A 196 8.65 -22.14 16.41
C LEU A 196 7.14 -22.39 16.53
N SER A 197 6.76 -23.46 17.26
CA SER A 197 5.35 -23.66 17.62
C SER A 197 4.80 -22.49 18.43
N PHE A 198 3.48 -22.30 18.42
CA PHE A 198 2.84 -21.24 19.19
C PHE A 198 3.20 -21.30 20.67
N ASP A 199 3.17 -22.48 21.28
CA ASP A 199 3.49 -22.67 22.70
C ASP A 199 4.94 -22.28 23.03
N ARG A 200 5.88 -22.61 22.16
CA ARG A 200 7.29 -22.18 22.32
C ARG A 200 7.44 -20.67 22.20
N ARG A 201 6.75 -20.05 21.24
CA ARG A 201 6.73 -18.59 21.10
C ARG A 201 6.09 -17.91 22.31
N LEU A 202 5.00 -18.46 22.83
CA LEU A 202 4.32 -17.96 24.04
C LEU A 202 5.22 -18.07 25.27
N ALA A 203 5.87 -19.22 25.46
CA ALA A 203 6.81 -19.41 26.56
C ALA A 203 7.99 -18.43 26.49
N LEU A 204 8.53 -18.19 25.29
CA LEU A 204 9.59 -17.20 25.08
C LEU A 204 9.08 -15.78 25.36
N ALA A 205 7.91 -15.40 24.86
CA ALA A 205 7.31 -14.10 25.07
C ALA A 205 7.12 -13.79 26.58
N ARG A 206 6.61 -14.77 27.34
CA ARG A 206 6.49 -14.66 28.79
C ARG A 206 7.84 -14.45 29.50
N ARG A 207 8.91 -15.09 29.03
CA ARG A 207 10.26 -14.89 29.59
C ARG A 207 10.86 -13.54 29.20
N LEU A 208 10.69 -13.12 27.96
CA LEU A 208 11.13 -11.80 27.51
C LEU A 208 10.53 -10.69 28.36
N VAL A 209 9.27 -10.84 28.77
CA VAL A 209 8.62 -9.89 29.67
C VAL A 209 9.11 -10.03 31.13
N SER A 210 9.09 -11.24 31.68
CA SER A 210 9.37 -11.46 33.12
C SER A 210 10.85 -11.36 33.47
N GLN A 211 11.75 -11.88 32.64
CA GLN A 211 13.19 -11.92 32.88
C GLN A 211 13.95 -10.92 32.01
N GLY A 212 13.55 -10.77 30.73
CA GLY A 212 14.16 -9.87 29.75
C GLY A 212 13.78 -8.41 29.96
N LYS A 213 12.82 -8.11 30.84
CA LYS A 213 12.30 -6.75 31.10
C LYS A 213 11.76 -6.03 29.89
N ILE A 214 11.38 -6.78 28.84
CA ILE A 214 10.72 -6.22 27.67
C ILE A 214 9.29 -5.82 28.08
N PRO A 215 8.85 -4.54 27.91
CA PRO A 215 7.56 -4.08 28.38
C PRO A 215 6.38 -4.85 27.82
N GLY A 216 6.46 -5.25 26.54
CA GLY A 216 5.41 -6.02 25.91
C GLY A 216 5.90 -6.85 24.73
N VAL A 217 5.24 -7.97 24.47
CA VAL A 217 5.51 -8.84 23.33
C VAL A 217 4.18 -9.24 22.68
N LEU A 218 4.04 -9.00 21.37
CA LEU A 218 2.90 -9.48 20.61
C LEU A 218 3.27 -10.81 19.93
N ILE A 219 2.33 -11.74 20.00
CA ILE A 219 2.40 -13.02 19.27
C ILE A 219 1.08 -13.32 18.60
N HIS A 220 1.12 -14.09 17.52
CA HIS A 220 -0.10 -14.50 16.83
C HIS A 220 0.00 -15.92 16.26
N GLU A 221 -1.15 -16.57 16.11
CA GLU A 221 -1.33 -17.81 15.37
C GLU A 221 -2.55 -17.67 14.47
N GLY A 222 -2.30 -17.36 13.19
CA GLY A 222 -3.36 -17.06 12.24
C GLY A 222 -4.19 -15.84 12.62
N HIS A 223 -5.51 -15.93 12.37
CA HIS A 223 -6.46 -14.85 12.68
C HIS A 223 -7.13 -14.99 14.05
N GLU A 224 -7.07 -16.15 14.68
CA GLU A 224 -7.86 -16.47 15.86
C GLU A 224 -7.13 -16.20 17.19
N LYS A 225 -5.83 -16.43 17.24
CA LYS A 225 -5.03 -16.22 18.45
C LYS A 225 -4.07 -15.06 18.28
N ARG A 226 -4.33 -13.94 18.93
CA ARG A 226 -3.48 -12.75 18.97
C ARG A 226 -3.40 -12.27 20.39
N LEU A 227 -2.20 -12.31 20.96
CA LEU A 227 -1.96 -11.98 22.36
C LEU A 227 -0.90 -10.89 22.47
N TRP A 228 -1.13 -9.98 23.39
CA TRP A 228 -0.14 -9.05 23.93
C TRP A 228 0.24 -9.50 25.33
N ILE A 229 1.47 -9.97 25.48
CA ILE A 229 2.04 -10.39 26.77
C ILE A 229 2.74 -9.18 27.38
N HIS A 230 2.44 -8.85 28.62
CA HIS A 230 2.99 -7.71 29.35
C HIS A 230 3.08 -8.02 30.87
N ALA A 231 3.69 -7.13 31.64
CA ALA A 231 3.95 -7.40 33.08
C ALA A 231 2.69 -7.67 33.91
N ALA A 232 1.53 -7.11 33.52
CA ALA A 232 0.27 -7.33 34.21
C ALA A 232 -0.51 -8.57 33.74
N GLY A 233 -0.01 -9.30 32.71
CA GLY A 233 -0.66 -10.51 32.20
C GLY A 233 -0.69 -10.60 30.67
N GLU A 234 -1.76 -11.17 30.14
CA GLU A 234 -2.00 -11.39 28.71
C GLU A 234 -3.30 -10.73 28.28
N THR A 235 -3.28 -10.06 27.16
CA THR A 235 -4.43 -9.31 26.63
C THR A 235 -4.73 -9.74 25.20
N ILE A 236 -5.99 -10.02 24.91
CA ILE A 236 -6.45 -10.41 23.55
C ILE A 236 -6.49 -9.16 22.66
N VAL A 237 -5.89 -9.26 21.47
CA VAL A 237 -5.84 -8.18 20.48
C VAL A 237 -6.85 -8.46 19.35
N PRO A 238 -7.73 -7.52 19.01
CA PRO A 238 -7.86 -6.13 19.50
C PRO A 238 -8.84 -5.96 20.70
N ASP A 239 -9.60 -6.97 21.05
CA ASP A 239 -10.86 -6.88 21.81
C ASP A 239 -10.68 -6.32 23.22
N GLU A 240 -9.58 -6.66 23.89
CA GLU A 240 -9.33 -6.25 25.27
C GLU A 240 -8.33 -5.10 25.42
N VAL A 241 -7.62 -4.76 24.33
CA VAL A 241 -6.57 -3.72 24.33
C VAL A 241 -7.11 -2.38 24.80
N GLY A 242 -8.32 -2.03 24.41
CA GLY A 242 -8.97 -0.77 24.82
C GLY A 242 -9.19 -0.65 26.33
N LYS A 243 -9.25 -1.77 27.07
CA LYS A 243 -9.38 -1.78 28.55
C LYS A 243 -8.02 -1.54 29.22
N LEU A 244 -6.95 -1.96 28.56
CA LEU A 244 -5.58 -1.86 29.08
C LEU A 244 -4.97 -0.48 28.84
N LEU A 245 -5.25 0.15 27.69
CA LEU A 245 -4.66 1.44 27.33
C LEU A 245 -5.24 2.59 28.15
N THR A 246 -4.35 3.46 28.62
CA THR A 246 -4.71 4.68 29.41
C THR A 246 -4.99 5.91 28.53
N HIS A 247 -4.88 5.76 27.22
CA HIS A 247 -5.14 6.83 26.25
C HIS A 247 -6.60 7.28 26.30
N PRO A 248 -6.91 8.57 25.98
CA PRO A 248 -8.28 9.03 25.92
C PRO A 248 -9.07 8.31 24.82
N TYR A 249 -10.36 8.08 25.10
CA TYR A 249 -11.27 7.64 24.04
C TYR A 249 -11.49 8.79 23.04
N PRO A 250 -11.50 8.58 21.69
CA PRO A 250 -11.45 7.27 21.00
C PRO A 250 -10.04 6.81 20.56
N VAL A 251 -8.96 7.49 20.96
CA VAL A 251 -7.58 7.17 20.53
C VAL A 251 -7.21 5.72 20.87
N ARG A 252 -7.56 5.24 22.06
CA ARG A 252 -7.30 3.84 22.47
C ARG A 252 -7.94 2.80 21.52
N THR A 253 -9.11 3.10 20.96
CA THR A 253 -9.77 2.21 19.98
C THR A 253 -9.01 2.17 18.67
N GLU A 254 -8.46 3.30 18.23
CA GLU A 254 -7.65 3.36 17.02
C GLU A 254 -6.30 2.65 17.21
N LEU A 255 -5.67 2.78 18.38
CA LEU A 255 -4.44 2.04 18.69
C LEU A 255 -4.65 0.53 18.71
N ALA A 256 -5.79 0.05 19.21
CA ALA A 256 -6.13 -1.37 19.13
C ALA A 256 -6.21 -1.87 17.69
N LYS A 257 -6.78 -1.07 16.76
CA LYS A 257 -6.81 -1.37 15.33
C LYS A 257 -5.41 -1.31 14.70
N ASP A 258 -4.58 -0.36 15.12
CA ASP A 258 -3.20 -0.25 14.63
C ASP A 258 -2.36 -1.45 15.04
N LEU A 259 -2.50 -1.95 16.28
CA LEU A 259 -1.88 -3.20 16.74
C LEU A 259 -2.33 -4.40 15.90
N LEU A 260 -3.63 -4.48 15.60
CA LEU A 260 -4.16 -5.52 14.72
C LEU A 260 -3.53 -5.46 13.33
N THR A 261 -3.40 -4.26 12.78
CA THR A 261 -2.78 -4.03 11.47
C THR A 261 -1.30 -4.39 11.48
N LEU A 262 -0.58 -4.09 12.57
CA LEU A 262 0.82 -4.46 12.76
C LEU A 262 1.00 -5.97 12.79
N ILE A 263 0.19 -6.68 13.56
CA ILE A 263 0.25 -8.14 13.68
C ILE A 263 -0.12 -8.83 12.35
N ALA A 264 -1.12 -8.28 11.64
CA ALA A 264 -1.62 -8.84 10.38
C ALA A 264 -0.70 -8.57 9.17
N ASN A 265 0.36 -7.78 9.34
CA ASN A 265 1.30 -7.50 8.27
C ASN A 265 2.08 -8.77 7.91
N GLU A 266 2.14 -9.11 6.61
CA GLU A 266 2.88 -10.30 6.12
C GLU A 266 4.38 -10.25 6.38
N ASP A 267 4.93 -9.06 6.60
CA ASP A 267 6.33 -8.82 6.96
C ASP A 267 6.53 -8.72 8.48
N ALA A 268 5.51 -8.94 9.31
CA ALA A 268 5.66 -8.94 10.76
C ALA A 268 6.57 -10.10 11.22
N GLY A 269 7.30 -9.87 12.31
CA GLY A 269 8.13 -10.90 12.94
C GLY A 269 7.30 -12.01 13.57
N ASP A 270 7.93 -13.15 13.83
CA ASP A 270 7.31 -14.26 14.57
C ASP A 270 6.93 -13.85 16.00
N LEU A 271 7.70 -12.91 16.59
CA LEU A 271 7.35 -12.13 17.78
C LEU A 271 7.58 -10.64 17.48
N ILE A 272 6.72 -9.78 18.01
CA ILE A 272 6.88 -8.32 17.92
C ILE A 272 7.13 -7.78 19.32
N LEU A 273 8.27 -7.13 19.51
CA LEU A 273 8.64 -6.49 20.76
C LEU A 273 8.05 -5.08 20.80
N LEU A 274 7.45 -4.73 21.94
CA LEU A 274 6.94 -3.39 22.21
C LEU A 274 7.75 -2.79 23.37
N GLY A 275 8.31 -1.61 23.14
CA GLY A 275 9.07 -0.84 24.13
C GLY A 275 8.20 -0.14 25.18
N TRP A 276 6.89 -0.30 25.10
CA TRP A 276 5.95 0.31 26.02
C TRP A 276 4.81 -0.64 26.40
N SER A 277 4.39 -0.59 27.65
CA SER A 277 3.14 -1.14 28.15
C SER A 277 2.65 -0.28 29.33
N PRO A 278 1.36 -0.28 29.68
CA PRO A 278 0.84 0.44 30.83
C PRO A 278 1.58 0.09 32.13
N GLY A 279 1.98 1.13 32.88
CA GLY A 279 2.74 0.98 34.12
C GLY A 279 4.25 0.72 33.94
N SER A 280 4.74 0.62 32.69
CA SER A 280 6.16 0.49 32.37
C SER A 280 6.75 1.83 31.90
N PRO A 281 8.02 2.14 32.22
CA PRO A 281 8.75 3.19 31.52
C PRO A 281 8.80 2.87 30.02
N ALA A 282 8.84 3.90 29.19
CA ALA A 282 9.04 3.70 27.76
C ALA A 282 10.50 3.32 27.47
N TRP A 283 10.67 2.32 26.61
CA TRP A 283 11.95 1.79 26.17
C TRP A 283 12.10 1.86 24.67
N THR A 284 13.33 1.98 24.21
CA THR A 284 13.72 1.81 22.79
C THR A 284 14.76 0.70 22.67
N PHE A 285 14.74 0.02 21.54
CA PHE A 285 15.74 -1.02 21.22
C PHE A 285 16.97 -0.43 20.51
N ALA A 286 16.87 0.81 20.03
CA ALA A 286 17.97 1.57 19.45
C ALA A 286 18.78 2.35 20.50
N PRO A 287 20.04 2.78 20.21
CA PRO A 287 20.85 3.58 21.12
C PRO A 287 20.41 5.06 21.12
N GLU A 288 19.22 5.35 21.62
CA GLU A 288 18.57 6.66 21.63
C GLU A 288 17.86 6.92 22.96
N ARG A 289 17.51 8.19 23.22
CA ARG A 289 16.88 8.66 24.47
C ARG A 289 15.49 9.24 24.27
N GLY A 290 15.06 9.33 23.04
CA GLY A 290 13.72 9.64 22.61
C GLY A 290 13.38 8.80 21.41
N ALA A 291 12.13 8.35 21.32
CA ALA A 291 11.67 7.50 20.24
C ALA A 291 10.20 7.75 19.89
N HIS A 292 9.79 7.20 18.77
CA HIS A 292 8.42 7.20 18.29
C HIS A 292 8.13 5.90 17.52
N ALA A 293 6.90 5.72 17.06
CA ALA A 293 6.36 4.52 16.40
C ALA A 293 5.95 3.38 17.36
N GLY A 294 5.92 3.63 18.67
CA GLY A 294 5.35 2.74 19.67
C GLY A 294 3.95 3.15 20.13
N LEU A 295 3.61 2.76 21.34
CA LEU A 295 2.29 2.97 21.95
C LEU A 295 2.32 3.98 23.10
N GLY A 296 3.42 4.64 23.36
CA GLY A 296 3.54 5.62 24.43
C GLY A 296 2.59 6.80 24.25
N PRO A 297 2.07 7.38 25.34
CA PRO A 297 1.08 8.45 25.25
C PRO A 297 1.62 9.74 24.63
N GLU A 298 2.91 10.02 24.74
CA GLU A 298 3.50 11.23 24.17
C GLU A 298 3.87 11.05 22.69
N GLU A 299 4.34 9.87 22.28
CA GLU A 299 4.65 9.58 20.87
C GLU A 299 3.41 9.46 19.98
N THR A 300 2.28 9.05 20.56
CA THR A 300 0.98 8.97 19.87
C THR A 300 0.25 10.31 19.77
N ARG A 301 0.79 11.37 20.40
CA ARG A 301 0.22 12.70 20.44
C ARG A 301 0.98 13.65 19.52
N GLY A 302 0.45 13.91 18.34
CA GLY A 302 0.90 14.97 17.47
C GLY A 302 0.09 16.25 17.62
N PHE A 303 0.38 17.25 16.80
CA PHE A 303 -0.40 18.48 16.71
C PHE A 303 -0.67 18.86 15.26
N VAL A 304 -1.72 19.63 15.04
CA VAL A 304 -2.04 20.25 13.75
C VAL A 304 -2.60 21.65 13.96
N MET A 305 -2.16 22.59 13.11
CA MET A 305 -2.67 23.96 13.01
C MET A 305 -3.14 24.17 11.57
N LEU A 306 -4.43 24.38 11.42
CA LEU A 306 -5.11 24.56 10.15
C LEU A 306 -5.81 25.92 10.08
N PRO A 307 -6.02 26.48 8.88
CA PRO A 307 -6.91 27.64 8.74
C PRO A 307 -8.31 27.33 9.30
N PRO A 308 -9.00 28.32 9.93
CA PRO A 308 -10.26 28.09 10.65
C PRO A 308 -11.37 27.42 9.84
N HIS A 309 -11.38 27.59 8.52
CA HIS A 309 -12.41 27.06 7.62
C HIS A 309 -11.94 25.84 6.84
N THR A 310 -10.90 25.15 7.30
CA THR A 310 -10.44 23.92 6.65
C THR A 310 -11.51 22.84 6.79
N PRO A 311 -12.03 22.29 5.68
CA PRO A 311 -13.02 21.22 5.73
C PRO A 311 -12.34 19.95 6.23
N LEU A 312 -12.82 19.45 7.35
CA LEU A 312 -12.34 18.19 7.94
C LEU A 312 -13.39 17.08 7.75
N PRO A 313 -12.98 15.83 7.54
CA PRO A 313 -13.90 14.68 7.49
C PRO A 313 -14.72 14.54 8.77
N GLN A 314 -15.90 13.93 8.66
CA GLN A 314 -16.72 13.61 9.84
C GLN A 314 -15.96 12.72 10.81
N GLY A 315 -16.22 12.87 12.12
CA GLY A 315 -15.58 12.07 13.17
C GLY A 315 -14.22 12.59 13.64
N THR A 316 -13.71 13.71 13.10
CA THR A 316 -12.43 14.32 13.50
C THR A 316 -12.54 15.33 14.65
N GLN A 317 -13.66 15.35 15.34
CA GLN A 317 -13.94 16.35 16.40
C GLN A 317 -13.00 16.23 17.62
N HIS A 318 -12.49 15.04 17.91
CA HIS A 318 -11.67 14.77 19.08
C HIS A 318 -10.20 14.52 18.76
N PHE A 319 -9.88 14.07 17.56
CA PHE A 319 -8.52 13.82 17.08
C PHE A 319 -8.50 13.73 15.55
N ILE A 320 -7.34 13.96 14.96
CA ILE A 320 -7.14 13.91 13.50
C ILE A 320 -6.04 12.89 13.18
N ARG A 321 -6.34 11.89 12.36
CA ARG A 321 -5.34 10.97 11.83
C ARG A 321 -4.71 11.53 10.54
N PRO A 322 -3.48 11.12 10.19
CA PRO A 322 -2.83 11.55 8.94
C PRO A 322 -3.68 11.30 7.68
N SER A 323 -4.47 10.22 7.67
CA SER A 323 -5.41 9.93 6.58
C SER A 323 -6.51 11.00 6.43
N ALA A 324 -7.02 11.53 7.55
CA ALA A 324 -8.01 12.61 7.55
C ALA A 324 -7.41 13.94 7.07
N LEU A 325 -6.16 14.25 7.45
CA LEU A 325 -5.44 15.41 6.89
C LEU A 325 -5.26 15.29 5.38
N ARG A 326 -4.92 14.09 4.90
CA ARG A 326 -4.83 13.85 3.46
C ARG A 326 -6.16 14.07 2.75
N GLN A 327 -7.27 13.62 3.30
CA GLN A 327 -8.60 13.84 2.74
C GLN A 327 -8.95 15.33 2.71
N ALA A 328 -8.71 16.04 3.82
CA ALA A 328 -8.91 17.48 3.91
C ALA A 328 -8.07 18.25 2.88
N ALA A 329 -6.80 17.88 2.69
CA ALA A 329 -5.91 18.48 1.71
C ALA A 329 -6.40 18.24 0.28
N LEU A 330 -6.83 17.04 -0.06
CA LEU A 330 -7.36 16.72 -1.37
C LEU A 330 -8.66 17.48 -1.65
N HIS A 331 -9.52 17.61 -0.64
CA HIS A 331 -10.75 18.40 -0.75
C HIS A 331 -10.45 19.89 -0.93
N HIS A 332 -9.56 20.45 -0.12
CA HIS A 332 -9.11 21.84 -0.24
C HIS A 332 -8.53 22.17 -1.62
N LEU A 333 -7.84 21.23 -2.24
CA LEU A 333 -7.27 21.35 -3.58
C LEU A 333 -8.28 21.09 -4.72
N GLY A 334 -9.55 20.86 -4.42
CA GLY A 334 -10.53 20.42 -5.40
C GLY A 334 -10.22 19.04 -6.02
N ARG A 335 -9.38 18.26 -5.34
CA ARG A 335 -8.95 16.90 -5.72
C ARG A 335 -9.48 15.88 -4.73
N ALA A 336 -10.66 16.13 -4.15
CA ALA A 336 -11.27 15.18 -3.25
C ALA A 336 -11.20 13.79 -3.89
N PRO A 337 -10.74 12.76 -3.16
CA PRO A 337 -10.90 11.41 -3.65
C PRO A 337 -12.38 11.26 -3.99
N LEU A 338 -12.69 10.66 -5.13
CA LEU A 338 -13.98 10.04 -5.29
C LEU A 338 -14.17 9.28 -3.99
N GLN A 339 -15.17 9.65 -3.17
CA GLN A 339 -15.44 8.92 -1.92
C GLN A 339 -15.37 7.45 -2.31
N PRO A 340 -14.70 6.58 -1.52
CA PRO A 340 -14.94 5.16 -1.70
C PRO A 340 -16.46 5.06 -1.65
N PRO A 341 -17.12 4.55 -2.69
CA PRO A 341 -18.57 4.50 -2.67
C PRO A 341 -18.91 3.87 -1.33
N ALA A 342 -19.77 4.53 -0.54
CA ALA A 342 -20.49 3.88 0.54
C ALA A 342 -20.90 2.54 -0.04
N ALA A 343 -20.58 1.41 0.63
CA ALA A 343 -20.75 0.08 0.08
C ALA A 343 -22.00 0.12 -0.78
N ARG A 344 -21.81 0.17 -2.12
CA ARG A 344 -22.92 0.44 -3.03
C ARG A 344 -23.93 -0.64 -2.70
N ALA A 345 -25.12 -0.24 -2.30
CA ALA A 345 -26.21 -1.17 -2.10
C ALA A 345 -26.18 -2.10 -3.32
N ILE A 346 -26.29 -3.41 -3.09
CA ILE A 346 -26.41 -4.41 -4.15
C ILE A 346 -27.58 -3.95 -5.01
N GLY A 347 -27.29 -3.22 -6.08
CA GLY A 347 -28.24 -2.57 -6.97
C GLY A 347 -27.79 -2.80 -8.40
N PRO A 348 -28.62 -2.52 -9.39
CA PRO A 348 -28.35 -2.80 -10.80
C PRO A 348 -27.18 -2.00 -11.38
N ASN A 349 -26.56 -1.14 -10.60
CA ASN A 349 -25.47 -0.25 -11.05
C ASN A 349 -24.10 -0.77 -10.63
N PHE A 350 -23.17 -0.82 -11.58
CA PHE A 350 -21.79 -1.19 -11.33
C PHE A 350 -20.80 -0.37 -12.17
N ARG A 351 -19.55 -0.27 -11.73
CA ARG A 351 -18.46 0.39 -12.46
C ARG A 351 -17.51 -0.64 -13.05
N LEU A 352 -17.32 -0.57 -14.37
CA LEU A 352 -16.27 -1.26 -15.09
C LEU A 352 -15.09 -0.32 -15.35
N VAL A 353 -13.86 -0.84 -15.21
CA VAL A 353 -12.65 -0.16 -15.68
C VAL A 353 -11.87 -1.13 -16.57
N THR A 354 -11.54 -0.70 -17.79
CA THR A 354 -10.54 -1.38 -18.63
C THR A 354 -9.26 -0.58 -18.67
N TYR A 355 -8.11 -1.26 -18.53
CA TYR A 355 -6.82 -0.60 -18.41
C TYR A 355 -5.67 -1.47 -18.92
N ASN A 356 -5.02 -1.06 -20.01
CA ASN A 356 -3.74 -1.62 -20.40
C ASN A 356 -2.64 -1.09 -19.46
N THR A 357 -1.94 -2.00 -18.77
CA THR A 357 -1.03 -1.68 -17.67
C THR A 357 0.44 -1.64 -18.07
N HIS A 358 0.76 -1.99 -19.32
CA HIS A 358 2.14 -2.04 -19.84
C HIS A 358 3.08 -2.81 -18.89
N SER A 359 2.71 -4.03 -18.52
CA SER A 359 3.43 -4.86 -17.52
C SER A 359 3.66 -4.15 -16.18
N CYS A 360 2.75 -3.27 -15.79
CA CYS A 360 2.88 -2.36 -14.65
C CYS A 360 4.13 -1.45 -14.71
N ALA A 361 4.74 -1.29 -15.88
CA ALA A 361 5.86 -0.39 -16.12
C ALA A 361 5.33 1.03 -16.42
N GLY A 362 5.69 1.96 -15.59
CA GLY A 362 5.32 3.36 -15.80
C GLY A 362 6.20 4.07 -16.82
N ASN A 363 5.77 5.27 -17.24
CA ASN A 363 6.55 6.16 -18.11
C ASN A 363 7.89 6.62 -17.47
N ASP A 364 8.08 6.35 -16.20
CA ASP A 364 9.32 6.56 -15.44
C ASP A 364 10.24 5.32 -15.45
N GLY A 365 9.90 4.27 -16.21
CA GLY A 365 10.62 3.01 -16.31
C GLY A 365 10.53 2.10 -15.08
N ARG A 366 9.73 2.45 -14.07
CA ARG A 366 9.60 1.65 -12.83
C ARG A 366 8.41 0.70 -12.93
N VAL A 367 8.64 -0.59 -12.71
CA VAL A 367 7.59 -1.61 -12.58
C VAL A 367 6.98 -1.52 -11.19
N SER A 368 5.65 -1.33 -11.10
CA SER A 368 4.95 -1.21 -9.82
C SER A 368 3.48 -1.62 -9.93
N PRO A 369 3.12 -2.88 -9.64
CA PRO A 369 1.72 -3.32 -9.53
C PRO A 369 0.93 -2.51 -8.49
N ARG A 370 1.57 -2.10 -7.40
CA ARG A 370 0.96 -1.20 -6.39
C ARG A 370 0.51 0.14 -6.97
N ARG A 371 1.23 0.67 -7.95
CA ARG A 371 0.86 1.93 -8.60
C ARG A 371 -0.43 1.76 -9.40
N ILE A 372 -0.55 0.68 -10.15
CA ILE A 372 -1.77 0.32 -10.88
C ILE A 372 -2.93 0.12 -9.88
N ALA A 373 -2.71 -0.63 -8.80
CA ALA A 373 -3.71 -0.84 -7.76
C ALA A 373 -4.19 0.50 -7.14
N ARG A 374 -3.30 1.47 -6.91
CA ARG A 374 -3.66 2.81 -6.43
C ARG A 374 -4.49 3.60 -7.43
N VAL A 375 -4.19 3.50 -8.73
CA VAL A 375 -5.03 4.08 -9.79
C VAL A 375 -6.44 3.51 -9.72
N LEU A 376 -6.54 2.19 -9.65
CA LEU A 376 -7.83 1.48 -9.59
C LEU A 376 -8.58 1.78 -8.29
N ALA A 377 -7.92 1.77 -7.15
CA ALA A 377 -8.54 2.13 -5.86
C ALA A 377 -9.17 3.52 -5.88
N ALA A 378 -8.50 4.51 -6.52
CA ALA A 378 -9.03 5.85 -6.67
C ALA A 378 -10.27 5.93 -7.59
N LEU A 379 -10.46 4.94 -8.46
CA LEU A 379 -11.62 4.83 -9.36
C LEU A 379 -12.76 4.00 -8.74
N SER A 380 -12.46 3.21 -7.72
CA SER A 380 -13.42 2.32 -7.04
C SER A 380 -14.26 1.48 -8.02
N PRO A 381 -13.65 0.71 -8.94
CA PRO A 381 -14.38 -0.15 -9.86
C PRO A 381 -15.05 -1.31 -9.13
N ASP A 382 -16.06 -1.91 -9.74
CA ASP A 382 -16.65 -3.16 -9.30
C ASP A 382 -16.08 -4.34 -10.10
N ILE A 383 -15.81 -4.10 -11.41
CA ILE A 383 -15.17 -5.04 -12.33
C ILE A 383 -14.00 -4.33 -13.00
N VAL A 384 -12.88 -5.03 -13.17
CA VAL A 384 -11.67 -4.51 -13.81
C VAL A 384 -11.17 -5.48 -14.87
N ALA A 385 -10.92 -4.99 -16.06
CA ALA A 385 -10.26 -5.71 -17.15
C ALA A 385 -8.86 -5.12 -17.37
N LEU A 386 -7.82 -5.90 -17.11
CA LEU A 386 -6.43 -5.47 -17.22
C LEU A 386 -5.74 -6.18 -18.36
N GLN A 387 -5.02 -5.45 -19.19
CA GLN A 387 -4.20 -5.98 -20.26
C GLN A 387 -2.72 -5.79 -19.94
N GLU A 388 -1.88 -6.59 -20.58
CA GLU A 388 -0.44 -6.56 -20.45
C GLU A 388 0.07 -6.78 -19.02
N LEU A 389 -0.24 -7.91 -18.43
CA LEU A 389 0.25 -8.31 -17.12
C LEU A 389 1.27 -9.44 -17.22
N ASP A 390 2.30 -9.39 -16.40
CA ASP A 390 3.27 -10.45 -16.22
C ASP A 390 2.89 -11.35 -15.03
N LEU A 391 3.15 -12.65 -15.18
CA LEU A 391 3.10 -13.64 -14.11
C LEU A 391 4.37 -14.46 -14.16
N GLY A 392 5.17 -14.41 -13.10
CA GLY A 392 6.41 -15.16 -12.97
C GLY A 392 7.58 -14.69 -13.86
N ARG A 393 7.45 -13.57 -14.60
CA ARG A 393 8.50 -13.10 -15.50
C ARG A 393 9.65 -12.43 -14.76
N ARG A 394 10.88 -12.71 -15.17
CA ARG A 394 12.09 -12.13 -14.55
C ARG A 394 12.11 -10.60 -14.60
N ARG A 395 11.63 -9.98 -15.68
CA ARG A 395 11.56 -8.52 -15.84
C ARG A 395 10.67 -7.85 -14.79
N SER A 396 9.70 -8.56 -14.25
CA SER A 396 8.76 -8.12 -13.20
C SER A 396 9.03 -8.80 -11.85
N ARG A 397 10.28 -9.22 -11.60
CA ARG A 397 10.74 -9.85 -10.35
C ARG A 397 10.02 -11.15 -9.98
N THR A 398 9.57 -11.90 -10.99
CA THR A 398 8.82 -13.14 -10.83
C THR A 398 7.49 -12.97 -10.08
N GLU A 399 6.97 -11.76 -9.99
CA GLU A 399 5.70 -11.46 -9.31
C GLU A 399 4.50 -11.89 -10.16
N ASP A 400 3.40 -12.27 -9.49
CA ASP A 400 2.07 -12.31 -10.07
C ASP A 400 1.44 -10.93 -9.94
N GLN A 401 1.51 -10.13 -11.02
CA GLN A 401 1.03 -8.76 -11.00
C GLN A 401 -0.49 -8.69 -10.80
N ALA A 402 -1.26 -9.64 -11.36
CA ALA A 402 -2.71 -9.68 -11.21
C ALA A 402 -3.10 -9.99 -9.76
N ALA A 403 -2.46 -11.00 -9.13
CA ALA A 403 -2.69 -11.35 -7.73
C ALA A 403 -2.36 -10.20 -6.78
N LEU A 404 -1.24 -9.49 -7.00
CA LEU A 404 -0.84 -8.35 -6.17
C LEU A 404 -1.85 -7.20 -6.25
N ILE A 405 -2.36 -6.89 -7.46
CA ILE A 405 -3.38 -5.87 -7.65
C ILE A 405 -4.70 -6.29 -7.01
N ALA A 406 -5.13 -7.53 -7.23
CA ALA A 406 -6.35 -8.09 -6.64
C ALA A 406 -6.30 -8.10 -5.11
N LYS A 407 -5.18 -8.55 -4.52
CA LYS A 407 -4.95 -8.51 -3.06
C LYS A 407 -5.05 -7.09 -2.50
N TYR A 408 -4.48 -6.10 -3.17
CA TYR A 408 -4.54 -4.71 -2.73
C TYR A 408 -5.98 -4.15 -2.73
N LEU A 409 -6.79 -4.56 -3.71
CA LEU A 409 -8.19 -4.13 -3.84
C LEU A 409 -9.17 -4.98 -3.01
N GLY A 410 -8.78 -6.16 -2.56
CA GLY A 410 -9.66 -7.14 -1.92
C GLY A 410 -10.61 -7.81 -2.92
N TYR A 411 -10.17 -8.08 -4.16
CA TYR A 411 -10.99 -8.59 -5.25
C TYR A 411 -10.63 -10.04 -5.61
N HIS A 412 -11.63 -10.77 -6.15
CA HIS A 412 -11.41 -12.00 -6.88
C HIS A 412 -10.70 -11.68 -8.20
N TYR A 413 -9.90 -12.62 -8.74
CA TYR A 413 -9.26 -12.43 -10.03
C TYR A 413 -9.14 -13.73 -10.82
N VAL A 414 -9.04 -13.59 -12.14
CA VAL A 414 -8.74 -14.65 -13.09
C VAL A 414 -7.69 -14.13 -14.07
N PHE A 415 -6.59 -14.87 -14.24
CA PHE A 415 -5.55 -14.57 -15.22
C PHE A 415 -5.72 -15.42 -16.47
N CYS A 416 -5.54 -14.80 -17.64
CA CYS A 416 -5.57 -15.43 -18.96
C CYS A 416 -4.22 -15.26 -19.64
N PRO A 417 -3.37 -16.31 -19.67
CA PRO A 417 -2.09 -16.24 -20.35
C PRO A 417 -2.28 -16.18 -21.87
N THR A 418 -1.56 -15.28 -22.55
CA THR A 418 -1.46 -15.21 -24.00
C THR A 418 -0.13 -15.77 -24.50
N VAL A 419 0.95 -15.49 -23.76
CA VAL A 419 2.29 -16.02 -24.02
C VAL A 419 2.76 -16.81 -22.82
N THR A 420 3.26 -18.02 -23.06
CA THR A 420 3.84 -18.88 -22.02
C THR A 420 5.20 -19.38 -22.49
N HIS A 421 6.24 -19.19 -21.67
CA HIS A 421 7.58 -19.68 -21.93
C HIS A 421 8.28 -20.05 -20.61
N GLY A 422 8.66 -21.33 -20.44
CA GLY A 422 9.45 -21.79 -19.29
C GLY A 422 8.87 -21.45 -17.91
N GLY A 423 7.54 -21.45 -17.76
CA GLY A 423 6.87 -21.06 -16.51
C GLY A 423 6.63 -19.55 -16.34
N GLU A 424 7.13 -18.73 -17.27
CA GLU A 424 6.82 -17.31 -17.37
C GLU A 424 5.58 -17.10 -18.24
N HIS A 425 4.67 -16.23 -17.80
CA HIS A 425 3.44 -15.93 -18.52
C HIS A 425 3.28 -14.42 -18.71
N TYR A 426 2.63 -14.07 -19.83
CA TYR A 426 2.18 -12.71 -20.12
C TYR A 426 0.76 -12.79 -20.67
N GLY A 427 -0.10 -11.85 -20.25
CA GLY A 427 -1.49 -11.91 -20.65
C GLY A 427 -2.33 -10.78 -20.10
N HIS A 428 -3.60 -11.09 -19.86
CA HIS A 428 -4.55 -10.17 -19.29
C HIS A 428 -5.30 -10.82 -18.11
N ALA A 429 -5.95 -10.01 -17.30
CA ALA A 429 -6.70 -10.47 -16.15
C ALA A 429 -8.03 -9.75 -16.01
N MET A 430 -8.98 -10.41 -15.38
CA MET A 430 -10.19 -9.79 -14.89
C MET A 430 -10.22 -9.86 -13.36
N LEU A 431 -10.56 -8.74 -12.73
CA LEU A 431 -10.77 -8.64 -11.28
C LEU A 431 -12.21 -8.23 -11.03
N SER A 432 -12.80 -8.70 -9.92
CA SER A 432 -14.17 -8.37 -9.56
C SER A 432 -14.37 -8.39 -8.04
N ARG A 433 -15.26 -7.54 -7.53
CA ARG A 433 -15.76 -7.63 -6.15
C ARG A 433 -16.51 -8.91 -5.89
N TRP A 434 -17.18 -9.43 -6.91
CA TRP A 434 -17.97 -10.66 -6.86
C TRP A 434 -17.19 -11.85 -7.38
N PRO A 435 -17.56 -13.07 -7.00
CA PRO A 435 -16.97 -14.28 -7.55
C PRO A 435 -17.05 -14.31 -9.09
N ILE A 436 -15.97 -14.80 -9.71
CA ILE A 436 -15.84 -14.88 -11.16
C ILE A 436 -16.00 -16.33 -11.61
N LYS A 437 -16.97 -16.60 -12.48
CA LYS A 437 -17.11 -17.89 -13.15
C LYS A 437 -16.53 -17.78 -14.57
N ILE A 438 -15.58 -18.63 -14.91
CA ILE A 438 -14.97 -18.63 -16.27
C ILE A 438 -15.96 -19.28 -17.23
N GLY A 439 -16.39 -18.54 -18.25
CA GLY A 439 -17.14 -19.08 -19.37
C GLY A 439 -16.21 -19.69 -20.41
N LYS A 440 -15.21 -18.90 -20.88
CA LYS A 440 -14.22 -19.35 -21.86
C LYS A 440 -12.93 -18.54 -21.75
N ARG A 441 -11.80 -19.19 -21.96
CA ARG A 441 -10.53 -18.51 -22.23
C ARG A 441 -9.81 -19.26 -23.37
N ALA A 442 -9.45 -18.56 -24.41
CA ALA A 442 -8.80 -19.16 -25.57
C ALA A 442 -8.00 -18.13 -26.36
N LEU A 443 -7.04 -18.63 -27.11
CA LEU A 443 -6.32 -17.82 -28.10
C LEU A 443 -7.28 -17.40 -29.22
N LEU A 444 -7.12 -16.19 -29.70
CA LEU A 444 -7.81 -15.66 -30.86
C LEU A 444 -7.05 -16.00 -32.13
N PRO A 445 -7.72 -15.98 -33.31
CA PRO A 445 -7.07 -16.21 -34.59
C PRO A 445 -5.88 -15.27 -34.81
N CYS A 446 -4.77 -15.79 -35.30
CA CYS A 446 -3.62 -14.99 -35.71
C CYS A 446 -3.50 -14.99 -37.25
N ASP A 447 -3.01 -13.88 -37.80
CA ASP A 447 -2.68 -13.83 -39.23
C ASP A 447 -1.36 -14.58 -39.50
N LYS A 448 -1.45 -15.74 -40.13
CA LYS A 448 -0.29 -16.58 -40.47
C LYS A 448 0.75 -15.87 -41.36
N ARG A 449 0.38 -14.76 -41.99
CA ARG A 449 1.22 -13.95 -42.89
C ARG A 449 2.01 -12.88 -42.14
N SER A 450 1.65 -12.58 -40.89
CA SER A 450 2.33 -11.55 -40.08
C SER A 450 3.71 -12.05 -39.64
N PHE A 451 4.72 -11.19 -39.78
CA PHE A 451 6.09 -11.46 -39.31
C PHE A 451 6.19 -11.40 -37.80
N TRP A 452 5.42 -10.51 -37.14
CA TRP A 452 5.37 -10.32 -35.70
C TRP A 452 4.14 -11.05 -35.12
N LYS A 453 4.37 -12.21 -34.51
CA LYS A 453 3.30 -13.07 -33.99
C LYS A 453 3.29 -13.11 -32.48
N GLU A 454 2.77 -12.07 -31.85
CA GLU A 454 2.41 -12.18 -30.45
C GLU A 454 1.00 -12.78 -30.33
N PRO A 455 0.84 -13.96 -29.72
CA PRO A 455 -0.48 -14.56 -29.56
C PRO A 455 -1.42 -13.63 -28.80
N ARG A 456 -2.67 -13.54 -29.25
CA ARG A 456 -3.74 -12.80 -28.58
C ARG A 456 -4.79 -13.76 -28.08
N ALA A 457 -5.42 -13.43 -26.96
CA ALA A 457 -6.46 -14.25 -26.35
C ALA A 457 -7.65 -13.38 -25.95
N ALA A 458 -8.76 -14.03 -25.66
CA ALA A 458 -9.87 -13.42 -24.95
C ALA A 458 -10.24 -14.28 -23.73
N LEU A 459 -10.75 -13.60 -22.71
CA LEU A 459 -11.30 -14.17 -21.51
C LEU A 459 -12.77 -13.76 -21.41
N TRP A 460 -13.66 -14.71 -21.47
CA TRP A 460 -15.06 -14.54 -21.14
C TRP A 460 -15.30 -15.06 -19.74
N ALA A 461 -15.86 -14.21 -18.91
CA ALA A 461 -16.20 -14.51 -17.53
C ALA A 461 -17.62 -14.06 -17.24
N ARG A 462 -18.28 -14.76 -16.31
CA ARG A 462 -19.63 -14.50 -15.84
C ARG A 462 -19.55 -14.00 -14.41
N VAL A 463 -20.21 -12.88 -14.14
CA VAL A 463 -20.29 -12.25 -12.82
C VAL A 463 -21.77 -12.09 -12.46
N GLU A 464 -22.16 -12.59 -11.29
CA GLU A 464 -23.50 -12.44 -10.77
C GLU A 464 -23.61 -11.11 -10.00
N ILE A 465 -24.50 -10.22 -10.43
CA ILE A 465 -24.79 -8.93 -9.81
C ILE A 465 -26.25 -8.88 -9.43
N GLY A 466 -26.56 -9.06 -8.14
CA GLY A 466 -27.93 -9.33 -7.73
C GLY A 466 -28.42 -10.64 -8.34
N ASP A 467 -29.58 -10.60 -8.96
CA ASP A 467 -30.20 -11.78 -9.60
C ASP A 467 -29.88 -11.89 -11.10
N GLN A 468 -29.01 -11.04 -11.62
CA GLN A 468 -28.67 -10.98 -13.05
C GLN A 468 -27.23 -11.39 -13.32
N ILE A 469 -27.01 -12.01 -14.49
CA ILE A 469 -25.67 -12.41 -14.95
C ILE A 469 -25.14 -11.37 -15.93
N VAL A 470 -23.92 -10.90 -15.68
CA VAL A 470 -23.16 -10.06 -16.60
C VAL A 470 -22.04 -10.87 -17.23
N ASN A 471 -22.08 -11.02 -18.54
CA ASN A 471 -21.02 -11.65 -19.32
C ASN A 471 -20.00 -10.61 -19.73
N VAL A 472 -18.76 -10.74 -19.23
CA VAL A 472 -17.65 -9.85 -19.50
C VAL A 472 -16.63 -10.56 -20.38
N VAL A 473 -16.41 -10.05 -21.58
CA VAL A 473 -15.34 -10.51 -22.44
C VAL A 473 -14.23 -9.46 -22.47
N THR A 474 -13.05 -9.81 -21.99
CA THR A 474 -11.87 -8.93 -22.08
C THR A 474 -10.86 -9.48 -23.07
N THR A 475 -10.22 -8.57 -23.81
CA THR A 475 -9.25 -8.91 -24.84
C THR A 475 -8.17 -7.84 -24.98
N HIS A 476 -7.07 -8.22 -25.66
CA HIS A 476 -6.08 -7.32 -26.23
C HIS A 476 -5.82 -7.78 -27.66
N LEU A 477 -6.30 -7.02 -28.64
CA LEU A 477 -6.23 -7.41 -30.06
C LEU A 477 -4.83 -7.16 -30.66
N GLY A 478 -4.56 -7.83 -31.77
CA GLY A 478 -3.31 -7.72 -32.50
C GLY A 478 -3.09 -6.34 -33.15
N LEU A 479 -1.87 -6.12 -33.65
CA LEU A 479 -1.50 -4.84 -34.29
C LEU A 479 -1.81 -4.84 -35.81
N GLY A 480 -1.96 -6.02 -36.41
CA GLY A 480 -2.23 -6.16 -37.87
C GLY A 480 -3.70 -5.88 -38.21
N PRO A 481 -3.99 -5.09 -39.26
CA PRO A 481 -5.39 -4.79 -39.64
C PRO A 481 -6.22 -6.04 -39.98
N HIS A 482 -5.63 -7.00 -40.68
CA HIS A 482 -6.30 -8.25 -41.04
C HIS A 482 -6.48 -9.17 -39.82
N GLU A 483 -5.49 -9.24 -38.96
CA GLU A 483 -5.55 -10.00 -37.72
C GLU A 483 -6.70 -9.50 -36.86
N ARG A 484 -6.79 -8.19 -36.63
CA ARG A 484 -7.89 -7.58 -35.86
C ARG A 484 -9.27 -7.87 -36.45
N TRP A 485 -9.36 -7.90 -37.78
CA TRP A 485 -10.60 -8.28 -38.48
C TRP A 485 -11.01 -9.72 -38.14
N LEU A 486 -10.09 -10.69 -38.25
CA LEU A 486 -10.35 -12.09 -37.90
C LEU A 486 -10.70 -12.24 -36.41
N GLN A 487 -10.01 -11.52 -35.52
CA GLN A 487 -10.23 -11.58 -34.10
C GLN A 487 -11.61 -11.03 -33.71
N VAL A 488 -12.04 -9.92 -34.30
CA VAL A 488 -13.38 -9.36 -34.07
C VAL A 488 -14.47 -10.29 -34.60
N GLN A 489 -14.28 -10.87 -35.76
CA GLN A 489 -15.23 -11.86 -36.28
C GLN A 489 -15.35 -13.08 -35.36
N ALA A 490 -14.24 -13.58 -34.83
CA ALA A 490 -14.25 -14.66 -33.84
C ALA A 490 -15.00 -14.28 -32.59
N LEU A 491 -14.74 -13.09 -32.01
CA LEU A 491 -15.44 -12.61 -30.80
C LEU A 491 -16.96 -12.49 -31.00
N LEU A 492 -17.41 -12.12 -32.18
CA LEU A 492 -18.84 -11.99 -32.51
C LEU A 492 -19.51 -13.33 -32.92
N SER A 493 -18.74 -14.39 -33.10
CA SER A 493 -19.25 -15.69 -33.55
C SER A 493 -19.94 -16.47 -32.41
N ASN A 494 -20.59 -17.58 -32.79
CA ASN A 494 -21.18 -18.54 -31.85
C ASN A 494 -20.16 -19.26 -30.99
N ASP A 495 -18.87 -19.12 -31.26
CA ASP A 495 -17.82 -19.60 -30.37
C ASP A 495 -17.56 -18.70 -29.17
N TRP A 496 -18.03 -17.47 -29.19
CA TRP A 496 -17.87 -16.47 -28.16
C TRP A 496 -19.21 -15.84 -27.76
N ILE A 497 -19.45 -14.57 -28.07
CA ILE A 497 -20.66 -13.90 -27.57
C ILE A 497 -21.96 -14.41 -28.17
N GLY A 498 -21.92 -14.99 -29.37
CA GLY A 498 -23.12 -15.56 -30.00
C GLY A 498 -23.68 -16.81 -29.31
N THR A 499 -22.91 -17.43 -28.37
CA THR A 499 -23.41 -18.55 -27.55
C THR A 499 -24.02 -18.09 -26.22
N ILE A 500 -23.88 -16.79 -25.87
CA ILE A 500 -24.45 -16.24 -24.65
C ILE A 500 -25.98 -16.12 -24.83
N PRO A 501 -26.78 -16.54 -23.85
CA PRO A 501 -28.24 -16.38 -23.91
C PRO A 501 -28.66 -14.95 -24.22
N ALA A 502 -29.67 -14.80 -25.07
CA ALA A 502 -30.10 -13.49 -25.55
C ALA A 502 -30.66 -12.56 -24.46
N ASP A 503 -31.08 -13.12 -23.32
CA ASP A 503 -31.59 -12.43 -22.15
C ASP A 503 -30.49 -12.05 -21.14
N GLU A 504 -29.25 -12.48 -21.34
CA GLU A 504 -28.14 -12.12 -20.47
C GLU A 504 -27.40 -10.88 -20.98
N ALA A 505 -26.96 -10.03 -20.04
CA ALA A 505 -26.15 -8.85 -20.35
C ALA A 505 -24.76 -9.24 -20.84
N VAL A 506 -24.30 -8.59 -21.93
CA VAL A 506 -22.98 -8.80 -22.52
C VAL A 506 -22.22 -7.49 -22.61
N LEU A 507 -20.94 -7.53 -22.26
CA LEU A 507 -20.00 -6.45 -22.57
C LEU A 507 -18.65 -7.02 -23.06
N ILE A 508 -18.05 -6.31 -24.01
CA ILE A 508 -16.70 -6.60 -24.50
C ILE A 508 -15.83 -5.38 -24.23
N CYS A 509 -14.68 -5.58 -23.59
CA CYS A 509 -13.78 -4.48 -23.23
C CYS A 509 -12.30 -4.86 -23.38
N GLY A 510 -11.44 -3.87 -23.47
CA GLY A 510 -9.99 -4.08 -23.54
C GLY A 510 -9.27 -3.06 -24.40
N ASP A 511 -8.01 -3.36 -24.71
CA ASP A 511 -7.22 -2.69 -25.71
C ASP A 511 -7.45 -3.37 -27.07
N PHE A 512 -8.20 -2.71 -27.92
CA PHE A 512 -8.54 -3.28 -29.23
C PHE A 512 -7.52 -2.92 -30.32
N ASN A 513 -6.59 -2.01 -30.05
CA ASN A 513 -5.72 -1.45 -31.06
C ASN A 513 -6.49 -0.95 -32.31
N LEU A 514 -7.75 -0.57 -32.12
CA LEU A 514 -8.68 -0.10 -33.15
C LEU A 514 -8.98 1.38 -33.00
N THR A 515 -9.08 2.06 -34.13
CA THR A 515 -9.67 3.40 -34.15
C THR A 515 -11.13 3.34 -34.60
N PRO A 516 -12.00 4.31 -34.25
CA PRO A 516 -13.41 4.30 -34.64
C PRO A 516 -13.68 4.25 -36.16
N ARG A 517 -12.70 4.62 -36.95
CA ARG A 517 -12.82 4.61 -38.42
C ARG A 517 -12.50 3.22 -39.05
N SER A 518 -11.98 2.28 -38.25
CA SER A 518 -11.58 0.96 -38.76
C SER A 518 -12.77 0.04 -38.97
N LYS A 519 -12.69 -0.82 -40.02
CA LYS A 519 -13.75 -1.80 -40.34
C LYS A 519 -14.08 -2.73 -39.15
N PRO A 520 -13.10 -3.29 -38.40
CA PRO A 520 -13.40 -4.14 -37.26
C PRO A 520 -14.17 -3.38 -36.15
N TYR A 521 -13.84 -2.11 -35.88
CA TYR A 521 -14.60 -1.30 -34.94
C TYR A 521 -16.04 -1.12 -35.39
N GLN A 522 -16.26 -0.77 -36.66
CA GLN A 522 -17.60 -0.61 -37.23
C GLN A 522 -18.43 -1.90 -37.16
N LEU A 523 -17.77 -3.07 -37.30
CA LEU A 523 -18.44 -4.35 -37.15
C LEU A 523 -18.89 -4.57 -35.68
N LEU A 524 -18.07 -4.26 -34.70
CA LEU A 524 -18.45 -4.28 -33.29
C LEU A 524 -19.61 -3.30 -32.99
N ALA A 525 -19.52 -2.07 -33.50
CA ALA A 525 -20.51 -1.02 -33.27
C ALA A 525 -21.87 -1.28 -33.93
N ARG A 526 -21.96 -2.20 -34.88
CA ARG A 526 -23.24 -2.66 -35.46
C ARG A 526 -23.94 -3.69 -34.59
N ASN A 527 -23.21 -4.41 -33.75
CA ASN A 527 -23.73 -5.48 -32.91
C ASN A 527 -23.90 -5.06 -31.44
N LEU A 528 -23.07 -4.12 -30.99
CA LEU A 528 -23.01 -3.65 -29.62
C LEU A 528 -22.82 -2.13 -29.58
N THR A 529 -23.21 -1.50 -28.50
CA THR A 529 -23.09 -0.04 -28.33
C THR A 529 -21.76 0.34 -27.70
N ASP A 530 -20.96 1.21 -28.36
CA ASP A 530 -19.76 1.81 -27.73
C ASP A 530 -20.19 2.83 -26.65
N VAL A 531 -19.78 2.59 -25.41
CA VAL A 531 -20.13 3.45 -24.26
C VAL A 531 -19.68 4.90 -24.43
N GLN A 532 -18.61 5.18 -25.18
CA GLN A 532 -18.14 6.53 -25.42
C GLN A 532 -18.96 7.31 -26.46
N THR A 533 -19.84 6.63 -27.21
CA THR A 533 -20.71 7.25 -28.22
C THR A 533 -22.19 7.14 -27.87
N SER A 534 -22.53 6.49 -26.77
CA SER A 534 -23.91 6.22 -26.34
C SER A 534 -24.58 7.38 -25.61
N GLN A 535 -23.82 8.43 -25.24
CA GLN A 535 -24.34 9.60 -24.51
C GLN A 535 -24.15 10.88 -25.33
N GLU A 536 -25.20 11.66 -25.51
CA GLU A 536 -25.21 12.88 -26.34
C GLU A 536 -24.24 13.95 -25.79
N ASP A 537 -24.14 14.09 -24.49
CA ASP A 537 -23.27 15.09 -23.82
C ASP A 537 -21.81 14.63 -23.64
N HIS A 538 -21.46 13.39 -23.97
CA HIS A 538 -20.12 12.87 -23.83
C HIS A 538 -19.30 13.01 -25.12
N ARG A 539 -18.22 13.77 -25.05
CA ARG A 539 -17.21 13.80 -26.11
C ARG A 539 -16.22 12.65 -25.94
N PRO A 540 -16.11 11.75 -26.92
CA PRO A 540 -15.16 10.63 -26.83
C PRO A 540 -13.73 11.05 -26.56
N VAL A 541 -13.08 10.40 -25.58
CA VAL A 541 -11.77 10.76 -25.05
C VAL A 541 -10.74 9.71 -25.42
N SER A 542 -9.57 10.13 -25.89
CA SER A 542 -8.42 9.27 -26.20
C SER A 542 -7.77 8.72 -24.92
N THR A 543 -7.27 7.48 -25.00
CA THR A 543 -6.62 6.76 -23.90
C THR A 543 -5.11 6.59 -24.11
N PHE A 544 -4.63 6.61 -25.34
CA PHE A 544 -3.22 6.41 -25.71
C PHE A 544 -2.65 7.69 -26.41
N THR A 545 -1.45 8.18 -26.10
CA THR A 545 -0.57 7.86 -24.98
C THR A 545 -1.03 8.58 -23.71
N SER A 546 -0.74 8.03 -22.53
CA SER A 546 -1.20 8.60 -21.25
C SER A 546 -0.70 10.03 -21.01
N MET A 547 0.51 10.38 -21.48
CA MET A 547 1.09 11.72 -21.33
C MET A 547 0.40 12.76 -22.23
N ARG A 548 0.12 12.42 -23.47
CA ARG A 548 -0.55 13.27 -24.47
C ARG A 548 -1.51 12.42 -25.31
N PRO A 549 -2.71 12.12 -24.79
CA PRO A 549 -3.62 11.21 -25.47
C PRO A 549 -4.09 11.77 -26.82
N PHE A 550 -3.90 10.99 -27.88
CA PHE A 550 -4.26 11.38 -29.23
C PHE A 550 -5.11 10.33 -29.96
N THR A 551 -5.19 9.09 -29.47
CA THR A 551 -5.99 8.05 -30.11
C THR A 551 -6.78 7.22 -29.07
N ARG A 552 -7.95 6.73 -29.50
CA ARG A 552 -8.80 5.80 -28.73
C ARG A 552 -8.43 4.38 -29.16
N LEU A 553 -7.77 3.62 -28.32
CA LEU A 553 -7.43 2.21 -28.53
C LEU A 553 -8.19 1.30 -27.57
N ASP A 554 -8.51 1.82 -26.39
CA ASP A 554 -9.29 1.11 -25.38
C ASP A 554 -10.78 1.41 -25.56
N HIS A 555 -11.59 0.34 -25.63
CA HIS A 555 -13.02 0.45 -25.87
C HIS A 555 -13.81 -0.44 -24.90
N VAL A 556 -15.05 -0.06 -24.68
CA VAL A 556 -16.08 -0.86 -24.01
C VAL A 556 -17.32 -0.84 -24.88
N PHE A 557 -17.77 -2.03 -25.29
CA PHE A 557 -19.00 -2.23 -26.04
C PHE A 557 -20.00 -3.01 -25.18
N VAL A 558 -21.25 -2.61 -25.17
CA VAL A 558 -22.30 -3.18 -24.32
C VAL A 558 -23.53 -3.61 -25.14
N SER A 559 -24.21 -4.67 -24.69
CA SER A 559 -25.54 -5.06 -25.22
C SER A 559 -26.63 -4.12 -24.72
N SER A 560 -27.84 -4.22 -25.30
CA SER A 560 -29.01 -3.44 -24.91
C SER A 560 -29.47 -3.64 -23.46
N HIS A 561 -29.03 -4.69 -22.79
CA HIS A 561 -29.31 -4.96 -21.38
C HIS A 561 -28.52 -4.04 -20.41
N LEU A 562 -27.58 -3.27 -20.92
CA LEU A 562 -26.71 -2.38 -20.14
C LEU A 562 -26.89 -0.93 -20.63
N GLN A 563 -27.30 -0.07 -19.73
CA GLN A 563 -27.37 1.37 -19.98
C GLN A 563 -26.12 2.07 -19.44
N THR A 564 -25.45 2.84 -20.29
CA THR A 564 -24.33 3.68 -19.88
C THR A 564 -24.83 4.89 -19.11
N GLN A 565 -24.40 5.02 -17.86
CA GLN A 565 -24.74 6.15 -17.01
C GLN A 565 -23.68 7.25 -17.06
N ARG A 566 -22.41 6.85 -17.11
CA ARG A 566 -21.29 7.79 -17.14
C ARG A 566 -20.05 7.14 -17.74
N VAL A 567 -19.32 7.90 -18.56
CA VAL A 567 -18.01 7.49 -19.10
C VAL A 567 -16.97 8.53 -18.78
N PHE A 568 -15.77 8.12 -18.36
CA PHE A 568 -14.69 9.06 -18.13
C PHE A 568 -13.31 8.40 -18.24
N VAL A 569 -12.30 9.19 -18.61
CA VAL A 569 -10.89 8.83 -18.70
C VAL A 569 -10.13 9.75 -17.72
N PRO A 570 -9.70 9.25 -16.55
CA PRO A 570 -9.06 10.08 -15.55
C PRO A 570 -7.66 10.50 -15.97
N ARG A 571 -7.38 11.81 -15.94
CA ARG A 571 -6.10 12.42 -16.31
C ARG A 571 -5.41 13.04 -15.10
N THR A 572 -5.00 12.23 -14.15
CA THR A 572 -4.23 12.65 -12.97
C THR A 572 -2.73 12.49 -13.22
N HIS A 573 -1.89 13.06 -12.36
CA HIS A 573 -0.45 12.80 -12.41
C HIS A 573 -0.16 11.30 -12.28
N LEU A 574 -0.87 10.62 -11.37
CA LEU A 574 -0.69 9.19 -11.13
C LEU A 574 -1.03 8.35 -12.39
N THR A 575 -2.17 8.60 -13.04
CA THR A 575 -2.58 7.85 -14.22
C THR A 575 -1.65 8.10 -15.43
N ARG A 576 -1.12 9.31 -15.56
CA ARG A 576 -0.15 9.63 -16.63
C ARG A 576 1.17 8.90 -16.49
N VAL A 577 1.62 8.67 -15.24
CA VAL A 577 2.91 8.01 -14.97
C VAL A 577 2.76 6.50 -14.89
N ALA A 578 1.60 5.98 -14.53
CA ALA A 578 1.41 4.58 -14.15
C ALA A 578 1.50 3.59 -15.33
N SER A 579 1.09 3.99 -16.54
CA SER A 579 1.15 3.22 -17.78
C SER A 579 1.26 4.19 -18.96
N ASP A 580 1.54 3.70 -20.16
CA ASP A 580 1.46 4.44 -21.42
C ASP A 580 0.02 4.60 -21.91
N HIS A 581 -0.95 3.85 -21.36
CA HIS A 581 -2.38 4.06 -21.53
C HIS A 581 -3.00 4.79 -20.33
N LEU A 582 -4.19 5.38 -20.54
CA LEU A 582 -5.08 5.86 -19.48
C LEU A 582 -6.21 4.86 -19.27
N PRO A 583 -6.68 4.65 -18.02
CA PRO A 583 -7.83 3.78 -17.78
C PRO A 583 -9.12 4.40 -18.35
N LEU A 584 -9.96 3.57 -18.96
CA LEU A 584 -11.32 3.92 -19.36
C LEU A 584 -12.29 3.37 -18.31
N ALA A 585 -13.01 4.26 -17.65
CA ALA A 585 -14.00 3.92 -16.62
C ALA A 585 -15.42 4.20 -17.12
N VAL A 586 -16.33 3.28 -16.84
CA VAL A 586 -17.75 3.40 -17.21
C VAL A 586 -18.65 2.97 -16.05
N ASP A 587 -19.65 3.77 -15.73
CA ASP A 587 -20.75 3.42 -14.84
C ASP A 587 -21.89 2.86 -15.69
N LEU A 588 -22.28 1.64 -15.42
CA LEU A 588 -23.30 0.87 -16.14
C LEU A 588 -24.46 0.56 -15.22
N GLN A 589 -25.67 0.55 -15.77
CA GLN A 589 -26.87 0.06 -15.12
C GLN A 589 -27.41 -1.15 -15.86
N LEU A 590 -27.66 -2.25 -15.12
CA LEU A 590 -28.41 -3.39 -15.62
C LEU A 590 -29.89 -3.01 -15.76
N LEU A 591 -30.42 -3.21 -16.94
CA LEU A 591 -31.84 -3.02 -17.18
C LEU A 591 -32.59 -4.29 -16.77
N PRO A 592 -33.83 -4.17 -16.26
CA PRO A 592 -34.68 -5.34 -15.99
C PRO A 592 -34.85 -6.16 -17.27
N ALA A 593 -34.85 -7.50 -17.13
CA ALA A 593 -35.24 -8.35 -18.25
C ALA A 593 -36.63 -7.92 -18.76
N ALA A 594 -36.78 -7.75 -20.07
CA ALA A 594 -38.07 -7.42 -20.64
C ALA A 594 -39.07 -8.53 -20.28
N VAL A 595 -40.05 -8.18 -19.48
CA VAL A 595 -41.17 -9.08 -19.22
C VAL A 595 -41.93 -9.18 -20.54
N GLU A 596 -41.85 -10.32 -21.22
CA GLU A 596 -42.74 -10.60 -22.37
C GLU A 596 -44.16 -10.50 -21.85
N THR A 597 -44.86 -9.45 -22.23
CA THR A 597 -46.29 -9.36 -22.01
C THR A 597 -46.94 -10.49 -22.84
N PRO A 598 -47.63 -11.47 -22.24
CA PRO A 598 -48.30 -12.49 -23.04
C PRO A 598 -49.26 -11.78 -23.98
N MET A 599 -49.13 -12.02 -25.27
CA MET A 599 -50.11 -11.59 -26.27
C MET A 599 -51.47 -12.11 -25.83
N GLN A 600 -52.37 -11.22 -25.43
CA GLN A 600 -53.77 -11.55 -25.27
C GLN A 600 -54.28 -12.07 -26.62
N SER A 601 -54.51 -13.38 -26.68
CA SER A 601 -55.25 -13.99 -27.78
C SER A 601 -56.66 -13.44 -27.74
N SER A 602 -56.96 -12.50 -28.61
CA SER A 602 -58.32 -12.09 -28.92
C SER A 602 -59.02 -13.28 -29.60
N VAL A 603 -59.94 -13.90 -28.89
CA VAL A 603 -61.00 -14.78 -29.44
C VAL A 603 -62.17 -13.91 -29.85
#